data_32cef1b3d359b81cd7fd9d670c521d9d
#
_entry.id   32cef1b3d359b81cd7fd9d670c521d9d
#
_cell.length_a   1.000
_cell.length_b   1.000
_cell.length_c   1.000
_cell.angle_alpha   90.00
_cell.angle_beta   90.00
_cell.angle_gamma   90.00
#
_symmetry.space_group_name_H-M   'P 1'
#
loop_
_entity.id
_entity.type
_entity.pdbx_description
1 polymer ?
#
loop_
_entity_poly.entity_id
_entity_poly.type
_entity_poly.pdbx_seq_one_letter_code
_entity_poly.pdbx_strand_id
1 'polypeptide(L)'
;KGLTGIVGPNGCGKSNIVEAIRWCMGETSAKSMRGSGMEDVIFSGTSNRPAKNISEVSVHIENKDKDGPISYKDLDEIVITRRIERDKGSKYFMNLKEVRPKDAQTFFADLSTGAHSPSLISQGRIGMLVTSKPSERRAILEEAAGISGIHARREEAETRLNAAENNLKRADELKKQQEKQLENLKKQAEEATKYK
;
A
#
# COMPACT_ATOMS: atom_id res chain seq x y z
N LYS A 1 -3.23 7.35 -26.25
CA LYS A 1 -3.50 6.10 -26.99
C LYS A 1 -2.37 5.88 -28.00
N GLY A 2 -1.81 4.67 -28.08
CA GLY A 2 -0.75 4.31 -28.99
C GLY A 2 0.62 4.18 -28.31
N LEU A 3 1.67 4.04 -29.12
CA LEU A 3 3.06 3.93 -28.68
C LEU A 3 3.64 5.32 -28.42
N THR A 4 4.20 5.53 -27.23
CA THR A 4 4.91 6.76 -26.87
C THR A 4 6.38 6.49 -26.66
N GLY A 5 7.27 7.19 -27.39
CA GLY A 5 8.72 7.09 -27.27
C GLY A 5 9.30 8.26 -26.46
N ILE A 6 10.20 7.95 -25.50
CA ILE A 6 10.95 8.95 -24.74
C ILE A 6 12.41 8.84 -25.10
N VAL A 7 12.93 9.83 -25.81
CA VAL A 7 14.32 9.85 -26.32
C VAL A 7 15.11 11.02 -25.72
N GLY A 8 16.41 10.87 -25.62
CA GLY A 8 17.30 11.90 -25.10
C GLY A 8 18.70 11.36 -24.77
N PRO A 9 19.68 12.22 -24.51
CA PRO A 9 21.04 11.81 -24.15
C PRO A 9 21.11 11.07 -22.81
N ASN A 10 22.26 10.46 -22.51
CA ASN A 10 22.48 9.84 -21.20
C ASN A 10 22.49 10.91 -20.10
N GLY A 11 21.91 10.59 -18.92
CA GLY A 11 21.83 11.49 -17.80
C GLY A 11 20.66 12.49 -17.82
N CYS A 12 19.86 12.57 -18.88
CA CYS A 12 18.75 13.54 -18.97
C CYS A 12 17.47 13.15 -18.17
N GLY A 13 17.50 12.04 -17.43
CA GLY A 13 16.39 11.65 -16.55
C GLY A 13 15.33 10.74 -17.15
N LYS A 14 15.57 10.12 -18.32
CA LYS A 14 14.60 9.16 -18.95
C LYS A 14 14.14 8.06 -17.98
N SER A 15 15.08 7.42 -17.29
CA SER A 15 14.78 6.37 -16.33
C SER A 15 13.99 6.87 -15.11
N ASN A 16 14.17 8.13 -14.73
CA ASN A 16 13.46 8.72 -13.59
C ASN A 16 11.96 8.77 -13.81
N ILE A 17 11.48 8.83 -15.07
CA ILE A 17 10.04 8.80 -15.38
C ILE A 17 9.45 7.45 -14.99
N VAL A 18 10.10 6.35 -15.37
CA VAL A 18 9.66 5.00 -15.01
C VAL A 18 9.75 4.77 -13.50
N GLU A 19 10.82 5.26 -12.89
CA GLU A 19 11.00 5.18 -11.43
C GLU A 19 9.94 6.00 -10.68
N ALA A 20 9.57 7.18 -11.16
CA ALA A 20 8.50 8.01 -10.60
C ALA A 20 7.14 7.29 -10.65
N ILE A 21 6.81 6.66 -11.77
CA ILE A 21 5.59 5.86 -11.92
C ILE A 21 5.61 4.69 -10.91
N ARG A 22 6.69 3.91 -10.85
CA ARG A 22 6.85 2.82 -9.87
C ARG A 22 6.71 3.30 -8.44
N TRP A 23 7.32 4.43 -8.13
CA TRP A 23 7.23 5.03 -6.82
C TRP A 23 5.78 5.37 -6.44
N CYS A 24 5.03 5.99 -7.35
CA CYS A 24 3.62 6.28 -7.15
C CYS A 24 2.78 5.01 -6.98
N MET A 25 3.11 3.92 -7.70
CA MET A 25 2.43 2.62 -7.62
C MET A 25 2.70 1.83 -6.33
N GLY A 26 3.52 2.34 -5.42
CA GLY A 26 3.71 1.72 -4.11
C GLY A 26 5.08 1.12 -3.84
N GLU A 27 6.11 1.44 -4.64
CA GLU A 27 7.48 1.04 -4.33
C GLU A 27 7.94 1.62 -2.99
N THR A 28 8.39 0.77 -2.09
CA THR A 28 8.85 1.14 -0.74
C THR A 28 10.35 0.93 -0.54
N SER A 29 11.02 0.29 -1.48
CA SER A 29 12.45 0.04 -1.40
C SER A 29 13.25 1.20 -1.97
N ALA A 30 14.00 1.91 -1.12
CA ALA A 30 14.93 2.96 -1.55
C ALA A 30 15.98 2.41 -2.54
N LYS A 31 16.46 1.18 -2.33
CA LYS A 31 17.42 0.53 -3.23
C LYS A 31 16.85 0.33 -4.63
N SER A 32 15.57 -0.02 -4.76
CA SER A 32 14.88 -0.14 -6.05
C SER A 32 14.80 1.19 -6.79
N MET A 33 14.86 2.30 -6.04
CA MET A 33 14.84 3.67 -6.53
C MET A 33 16.24 4.28 -6.65
N ARG A 34 17.29 3.45 -6.54
CA ARG A 34 18.71 3.86 -6.58
C ARG A 34 19.10 4.85 -5.49
N GLY A 35 18.34 4.93 -4.40
CA GLY A 35 18.58 5.76 -3.24
C GLY A 35 19.05 4.96 -2.04
N SER A 36 19.59 5.64 -1.04
CA SER A 36 19.89 5.12 0.28
C SER A 36 18.69 5.22 1.24
N GLY A 37 17.85 6.24 1.02
CA GLY A 37 16.61 6.49 1.73
C GLY A 37 15.49 6.93 0.80
N MET A 38 14.24 6.83 1.27
CA MET A 38 13.09 7.27 0.46
C MET A 38 13.07 8.77 0.20
N GLU A 39 13.74 9.55 1.03
CA GLU A 39 13.85 11.00 0.85
C GLU A 39 14.80 11.40 -0.27
N ASP A 40 15.62 10.48 -0.78
CA ASP A 40 16.53 10.74 -1.90
C ASP A 40 15.79 11.03 -3.21
N VAL A 41 14.47 10.75 -3.27
CA VAL A 41 13.62 11.19 -4.39
C VAL A 41 13.33 12.71 -4.37
N ILE A 42 13.63 13.37 -3.24
CA ILE A 42 13.48 14.83 -3.11
C ILE A 42 14.74 15.48 -3.66
N PHE A 43 14.54 16.46 -4.53
CA PHE A 43 15.66 17.18 -5.16
C PHE A 43 16.54 17.88 -4.11
N SER A 44 17.79 17.46 -4.00
CA SER A 44 18.77 17.95 -3.02
C SER A 44 19.42 19.28 -3.41
N GLY A 45 19.10 19.82 -4.60
CA GLY A 45 19.69 21.04 -5.12
C GLY A 45 20.93 20.81 -5.96
N THR A 46 21.39 21.87 -6.59
CA THR A 46 22.67 21.98 -7.32
C THR A 46 23.27 23.33 -7.03
N SER A 47 24.49 23.63 -7.55
CA SER A 47 25.11 24.93 -7.42
C SER A 47 24.21 26.08 -7.89
N ASN A 48 23.31 25.83 -8.87
CA ASN A 48 22.48 26.84 -9.51
C ASN A 48 20.98 26.74 -9.16
N ARG A 49 20.57 25.70 -8.38
CA ARG A 49 19.16 25.48 -8.02
C ARG A 49 19.05 25.08 -6.55
N PRO A 50 18.19 25.75 -5.76
CA PRO A 50 18.01 25.41 -4.35
C PRO A 50 17.37 24.03 -4.19
N ALA A 51 17.69 23.37 -3.08
CA ALA A 51 17.04 22.15 -2.67
C ALA A 51 15.52 22.34 -2.51
N LYS A 52 14.76 21.26 -2.67
CA LYS A 52 13.31 21.21 -2.43
C LYS A 52 13.03 20.42 -1.16
N ASN A 53 11.86 20.65 -0.58
CA ASN A 53 11.41 19.93 0.61
C ASN A 53 10.34 18.90 0.30
N ILE A 54 9.79 18.93 -0.91
CA ILE A 54 8.66 18.09 -1.34
C ILE A 54 8.98 17.50 -2.70
N SER A 55 8.64 16.21 -2.86
CA SER A 55 8.52 15.56 -4.16
C SER A 55 7.12 14.97 -4.29
N GLU A 56 6.51 15.11 -5.45
CA GLU A 56 5.14 14.65 -5.72
C GLU A 56 5.05 14.05 -7.12
N VAL A 57 4.33 12.95 -7.21
CA VAL A 57 4.00 12.30 -8.48
C VAL A 57 2.50 12.00 -8.50
N SER A 58 1.82 12.45 -9.55
CA SER A 58 0.42 12.13 -9.80
C SER A 58 0.27 11.29 -11.06
N VAL A 59 -0.47 10.21 -10.96
CA VAL A 59 -0.81 9.32 -12.07
C VAL A 59 -2.30 9.46 -12.34
N HIS A 60 -2.64 9.85 -13.56
CA HIS A 60 -4.01 9.98 -14.03
C HIS A 60 -4.40 8.73 -14.81
N ILE A 61 -5.47 8.09 -14.41
CA ILE A 61 -5.99 6.85 -14.99
C ILE A 61 -7.36 7.14 -15.58
N GLU A 62 -7.49 6.98 -16.91
CA GLU A 62 -8.79 7.03 -17.58
C GLU A 62 -9.55 5.74 -17.29
N ASN A 63 -10.79 5.85 -16.82
CA ASN A 63 -11.70 4.75 -16.50
C ASN A 63 -13.00 4.83 -17.30
N LYS A 64 -12.89 5.17 -18.58
CA LYS A 64 -14.07 5.34 -19.47
C LYS A 64 -14.86 4.05 -19.67
N ASP A 65 -14.17 2.91 -19.67
CA ASP A 65 -14.75 1.59 -19.86
C ASP A 65 -15.33 1.01 -18.55
N LYS A 66 -15.22 1.76 -17.42
CA LYS A 66 -15.72 1.36 -16.09
C LYS A 66 -15.16 0.03 -15.58
N ASP A 67 -13.97 -0.34 -16.02
CA ASP A 67 -13.27 -1.56 -15.63
C ASP A 67 -12.43 -1.42 -14.33
N GLY A 68 -12.43 -0.23 -13.73
CA GLY A 68 -11.75 0.06 -12.49
C GLY A 68 -12.31 -0.69 -11.28
N PRO A 69 -11.56 -0.69 -10.16
CA PRO A 69 -12.01 -1.31 -8.91
C PRO A 69 -13.38 -0.82 -8.46
N ILE A 70 -14.16 -1.70 -7.82
CA ILE A 70 -15.58 -1.47 -7.46
C ILE A 70 -15.82 -0.11 -6.80
N SER A 71 -14.92 0.31 -5.90
CA SER A 71 -15.03 1.58 -5.16
C SER A 71 -14.89 2.84 -6.03
N TYR A 72 -14.38 2.72 -7.25
CA TYR A 72 -14.08 3.83 -8.17
C TYR A 72 -14.69 3.62 -9.57
N LYS A 73 -15.54 2.60 -9.72
CA LYS A 73 -16.10 2.18 -10.99
C LYS A 73 -16.90 3.28 -11.68
N ASP A 74 -17.60 4.13 -10.91
CA ASP A 74 -18.46 5.18 -11.44
C ASP A 74 -17.70 6.43 -11.92
N LEU A 75 -16.42 6.54 -11.59
CA LEU A 75 -15.60 7.69 -11.97
C LEU A 75 -14.99 7.49 -13.36
N ASP A 76 -14.97 8.53 -14.18
CA ASP A 76 -14.34 8.52 -15.51
C ASP A 76 -12.83 8.70 -15.46
N GLU A 77 -12.33 9.33 -14.40
CA GLU A 77 -10.92 9.57 -14.15
C GLU A 77 -10.59 9.31 -12.67
N ILE A 78 -9.47 8.65 -12.44
CA ILE A 78 -8.94 8.39 -11.10
C ILE A 78 -7.53 8.96 -11.04
N VAL A 79 -7.30 9.89 -10.12
CA VAL A 79 -5.99 10.52 -9.92
C VAL A 79 -5.39 9.99 -8.63
N ILE A 80 -4.23 9.34 -8.74
CA ILE A 80 -3.47 8.86 -7.60
C ILE A 80 -2.21 9.69 -7.46
N THR A 81 -2.05 10.30 -6.31
CA THR A 81 -0.90 11.15 -6.01
C THR A 81 -0.14 10.58 -4.83
N ARG A 82 1.17 10.44 -4.99
CA ARG A 82 2.08 10.20 -3.87
C ARG A 82 2.93 11.44 -3.66
N ARG A 83 2.97 11.91 -2.40
CA ARG A 83 3.77 13.05 -1.97
C ARG A 83 4.69 12.60 -0.85
N ILE A 84 5.95 13.00 -0.91
CA ILE A 84 6.89 12.89 0.21
C ILE A 84 7.36 14.28 0.60
N GLU A 85 7.40 14.54 1.88
CA GLU A 85 7.90 15.77 2.47
C GLU A 85 9.06 15.42 3.42
N ARG A 86 10.13 16.19 3.37
CA ARG A 86 11.31 15.98 4.22
C ARG A 86 10.89 15.98 5.69
N ASP A 87 11.38 14.98 6.44
CA ASP A 87 11.10 14.76 7.86
C ASP A 87 9.64 14.45 8.24
N LYS A 88 8.71 14.42 7.25
CA LYS A 88 7.29 14.10 7.49
C LYS A 88 6.83 12.80 6.84
N GLY A 89 7.69 12.20 6.00
CA GLY A 89 7.40 10.94 5.35
C GLY A 89 6.49 11.05 4.13
N SER A 90 5.94 9.91 3.70
CA SER A 90 5.20 9.76 2.46
C SER A 90 3.70 9.60 2.70
N LYS A 91 2.89 10.32 1.93
CA LYS A 91 1.42 10.27 1.94
C LYS A 91 0.87 9.93 0.56
N TYR A 92 -0.29 9.29 0.54
CA TYR A 92 -1.04 8.98 -0.67
C TYR A 92 -2.36 9.71 -0.70
N PHE A 93 -2.76 10.13 -1.89
CA PHE A 93 -4.05 10.76 -2.15
C PHE A 93 -4.71 10.08 -3.35
N MET A 94 -6.02 9.83 -3.24
CA MET A 94 -6.85 9.40 -4.36
C MET A 94 -7.95 10.42 -4.57
N ASN A 95 -7.98 11.04 -5.76
CA ASN A 95 -8.87 12.16 -6.07
C ASN A 95 -8.88 13.23 -4.96
N LEU A 96 -7.67 13.68 -4.56
CA LEU A 96 -7.40 14.68 -3.52
C LEU A 96 -7.71 14.24 -2.07
N LYS A 97 -8.28 13.07 -1.84
CA LYS A 97 -8.55 12.53 -0.50
C LYS A 97 -7.35 11.71 -0.03
N GLU A 98 -6.85 11.99 1.17
CA GLU A 98 -5.77 11.21 1.79
C GLU A 98 -6.23 9.77 2.05
N VAL A 99 -5.42 8.80 1.63
CA VAL A 99 -5.67 7.36 1.78
C VAL A 99 -4.46 6.67 2.38
N ARG A 100 -4.66 5.48 2.93
CA ARG A 100 -3.53 4.70 3.46
C ARG A 100 -2.66 4.17 2.32
N PRO A 101 -1.35 4.02 2.52
CA PRO A 101 -0.44 3.44 1.53
C PRO A 101 -0.93 2.08 1.00
N LYS A 102 -1.49 1.26 1.89
CA LYS A 102 -2.03 -0.06 1.53
C LYS A 102 -3.23 0.02 0.58
N ASP A 103 -4.11 1.02 0.75
CA ASP A 103 -5.28 1.20 -0.11
C ASP A 103 -4.84 1.55 -1.54
N ALA A 104 -3.83 2.41 -1.69
CA ALA A 104 -3.24 2.75 -2.99
C ALA A 104 -2.54 1.53 -3.63
N GLN A 105 -1.78 0.75 -2.86
CA GLN A 105 -1.15 -0.48 -3.35
C GLN A 105 -2.18 -1.51 -3.82
N THR A 106 -3.25 -1.71 -3.04
CA THR A 106 -4.34 -2.64 -3.40
C THR A 106 -5.03 -2.19 -4.68
N PHE A 107 -5.26 -0.88 -4.84
CA PHE A 107 -5.83 -0.33 -6.07
C PHE A 107 -4.99 -0.68 -7.31
N PHE A 108 -3.68 -0.48 -7.26
CA PHE A 108 -2.80 -0.84 -8.38
C PHE A 108 -2.70 -2.36 -8.58
N ALA A 109 -2.75 -3.15 -7.51
CA ALA A 109 -2.78 -4.61 -7.60
C ALA A 109 -4.06 -5.12 -8.28
N ASP A 110 -5.21 -4.50 -8.00
CA ASP A 110 -6.48 -4.81 -8.67
C ASP A 110 -6.45 -4.51 -10.18
N LEU A 111 -5.71 -3.48 -10.58
CA LEU A 111 -5.47 -3.16 -11.98
C LEU A 111 -4.36 -4.02 -12.63
N SER A 112 -3.79 -4.97 -11.89
CA SER A 112 -2.61 -5.75 -12.34
C SER A 112 -1.42 -4.88 -12.76
N THR A 113 -1.32 -3.66 -12.20
CA THR A 113 -0.30 -2.66 -12.53
C THR A 113 0.49 -2.19 -11.30
N GLY A 114 0.70 -3.05 -10.32
CA GLY A 114 1.50 -2.75 -9.13
C GLY A 114 2.96 -2.39 -9.44
N ALA A 115 3.69 -1.89 -8.45
CA ALA A 115 5.11 -1.48 -8.59
C ALA A 115 6.03 -2.59 -9.08
N HIS A 116 5.64 -3.84 -8.89
CA HIS A 116 6.35 -5.04 -9.32
C HIS A 116 5.72 -5.70 -10.56
N SER A 117 4.72 -5.09 -11.17
CA SER A 117 4.02 -5.62 -12.33
C SER A 117 4.99 -5.95 -13.48
N PRO A 118 4.76 -7.06 -14.18
CA PRO A 118 5.50 -7.39 -15.40
C PRO A 118 5.26 -6.39 -16.54
N SER A 119 4.22 -5.58 -16.45
CA SER A 119 3.95 -4.47 -17.39
C SER A 119 4.97 -3.33 -17.30
N LEU A 120 5.70 -3.23 -16.19
CA LEU A 120 6.72 -2.21 -15.93
C LEU A 120 8.12 -2.85 -15.96
N ILE A 121 8.78 -2.79 -17.11
CA ILE A 121 10.11 -3.35 -17.31
C ILE A 121 11.16 -2.24 -17.18
N SER A 122 11.83 -2.18 -16.02
CA SER A 122 12.98 -1.30 -15.81
C SER A 122 14.29 -1.95 -16.26
N GLN A 123 15.32 -1.14 -16.45
CA GLN A 123 16.65 -1.61 -16.84
C GLN A 123 17.18 -2.66 -15.84
N GLY A 124 17.67 -3.79 -16.34
CA GLY A 124 18.23 -4.89 -15.53
C GLY A 124 17.20 -5.82 -14.90
N ARG A 125 15.89 -5.51 -14.95
CA ARG A 125 14.84 -6.34 -14.35
C ARG A 125 14.75 -7.74 -14.95
N ILE A 126 14.95 -7.87 -16.26
CA ILE A 126 14.94 -9.19 -16.93
C ILE A 126 16.08 -10.07 -16.40
N GLY A 127 17.28 -9.52 -16.24
CA GLY A 127 18.40 -10.25 -15.66
C GLY A 127 18.14 -10.71 -14.24
N MET A 128 17.57 -9.84 -13.39
CA MET A 128 17.16 -10.20 -12.04
C MET A 128 16.09 -11.30 -12.03
N LEU A 129 15.14 -11.26 -12.96
CA LEU A 129 14.10 -12.27 -13.07
C LEU A 129 14.67 -13.66 -13.40
N VAL A 130 15.64 -13.73 -14.30
CA VAL A 130 16.31 -15.00 -14.69
C VAL A 130 17.05 -15.62 -13.50
N THR A 131 17.68 -14.79 -12.66
CA THR A 131 18.46 -15.22 -11.49
C THR A 131 17.64 -15.31 -10.20
N SER A 132 16.37 -14.88 -10.21
CA SER A 132 15.50 -14.85 -9.03
C SER A 132 15.13 -16.24 -8.52
N LYS A 133 14.81 -16.32 -7.23
CA LYS A 133 14.34 -17.56 -6.58
C LYS A 133 12.96 -17.98 -7.11
N PRO A 134 12.61 -19.28 -7.04
CA PRO A 134 11.31 -19.78 -7.49
C PRO A 134 10.10 -19.05 -6.87
N SER A 135 10.20 -18.67 -5.60
CA SER A 135 9.14 -17.91 -4.90
C SER A 135 8.92 -16.51 -5.49
N GLU A 136 10.01 -15.83 -5.88
CA GLU A 136 9.93 -14.51 -6.52
C GLU A 136 9.35 -14.60 -7.94
N ARG A 137 9.74 -15.64 -8.69
CA ARG A 137 9.14 -15.91 -10.03
C ARG A 137 7.65 -16.21 -9.93
N ARG A 138 7.24 -16.97 -8.90
CA ARG A 138 5.83 -17.24 -8.64
C ARG A 138 5.04 -15.94 -8.41
N ALA A 139 5.55 -15.03 -7.58
CA ALA A 139 4.90 -13.74 -7.33
C ALA A 139 4.70 -12.93 -8.63
N ILE A 140 5.67 -12.97 -9.55
CA ILE A 140 5.54 -12.30 -10.86
C ILE A 140 4.48 -12.96 -11.74
N LEU A 141 4.37 -14.30 -11.70
CA LEU A 141 3.32 -15.02 -12.44
C LEU A 141 1.93 -14.73 -11.86
N GLU A 142 1.80 -14.65 -10.53
CA GLU A 142 0.56 -14.27 -9.85
C GLU A 142 0.15 -12.82 -10.19
N GLU A 143 1.11 -11.91 -10.27
CA GLU A 143 0.87 -10.52 -10.72
C GLU A 143 0.43 -10.48 -12.19
N ALA A 144 1.11 -11.23 -13.08
CA ALA A 144 0.75 -11.31 -14.49
C ALA A 144 -0.63 -11.95 -14.72
N ALA A 145 -1.03 -12.87 -13.84
CA ALA A 145 -2.35 -13.49 -13.86
C ALA A 145 -3.45 -12.59 -13.26
N GLY A 146 -3.11 -11.43 -12.69
CA GLY A 146 -4.06 -10.50 -12.06
C GLY A 146 -4.66 -10.98 -10.76
N ILE A 147 -4.05 -11.99 -10.10
CA ILE A 147 -4.58 -12.57 -8.86
C ILE A 147 -3.94 -11.98 -7.59
N SER A 148 -2.91 -11.17 -7.72
CA SER A 148 -2.20 -10.55 -6.59
C SER A 148 -3.12 -9.65 -5.74
N GLY A 149 -4.06 -8.92 -6.36
CA GLY A 149 -5.06 -8.15 -5.66
C GLY A 149 -6.01 -9.01 -4.80
N ILE A 150 -6.38 -10.19 -5.29
CA ILE A 150 -7.22 -11.15 -4.57
C ILE A 150 -6.46 -11.69 -3.35
N HIS A 151 -5.19 -12.04 -3.50
CA HIS A 151 -4.34 -12.50 -2.39
C HIS A 151 -4.18 -11.42 -1.32
N ALA A 152 -3.92 -10.18 -1.70
CA ALA A 152 -3.80 -9.07 -0.75
C ALA A 152 -5.10 -8.83 0.05
N ARG A 153 -6.27 -8.90 -0.59
CA ARG A 153 -7.57 -8.78 0.08
C ARG A 153 -7.85 -9.96 1.02
N ARG A 154 -7.49 -11.17 0.60
CA ARG A 154 -7.63 -12.36 1.44
C ARG A 154 -6.81 -12.23 2.71
N GLU A 155 -5.54 -11.86 2.60
CA GLU A 155 -4.64 -11.66 3.75
C GLU A 155 -5.17 -10.57 4.71
N GLU A 156 -5.70 -9.48 4.16
CA GLU A 156 -6.35 -8.45 4.97
C GLU A 156 -7.59 -8.97 5.70
N ALA A 157 -8.44 -9.75 5.02
CA ALA A 157 -9.62 -10.36 5.61
C ALA A 157 -9.26 -11.35 6.73
N GLU A 158 -8.27 -12.21 6.50
CA GLU A 158 -7.73 -13.15 7.50
C GLU A 158 -7.17 -12.42 8.73
N THR A 159 -6.44 -11.32 8.51
CA THR A 159 -5.91 -10.49 9.60
C THR A 159 -7.02 -9.87 10.43
N ARG A 160 -8.06 -9.33 9.79
CA ARG A 160 -9.23 -8.76 10.47
C ARG A 160 -10.03 -9.82 11.22
N LEU A 161 -10.19 -11.01 10.64
CA LEU A 161 -10.87 -12.14 11.28
C LEU A 161 -10.14 -12.55 12.55
N ASN A 162 -8.84 -12.80 12.48
CA ASN A 162 -8.00 -13.15 13.62
C ASN A 162 -8.06 -12.09 14.74
N ALA A 163 -8.06 -10.81 14.38
CA ALA A 163 -8.21 -9.71 15.34
C ALA A 163 -9.59 -9.75 16.02
N ALA A 164 -10.66 -9.99 15.26
CA ALA A 164 -12.03 -10.11 15.79
C ALA A 164 -12.17 -11.32 16.71
N GLU A 165 -11.62 -12.48 16.36
CA GLU A 165 -11.63 -13.68 17.21
C GLU A 165 -10.89 -13.44 18.53
N ASN A 166 -9.74 -12.79 18.50
CA ASN A 166 -8.99 -12.45 19.70
C ASN A 166 -9.76 -11.47 20.60
N ASN A 167 -10.43 -10.48 20.02
CA ASN A 167 -11.28 -9.55 20.76
C ASN A 167 -12.48 -10.27 21.40
N LEU A 168 -13.08 -11.22 20.68
CA LEU A 168 -14.19 -12.02 21.17
C LEU A 168 -13.76 -12.89 22.35
N LYS A 169 -12.63 -13.59 22.25
CA LYS A 169 -12.05 -14.38 23.36
C LYS A 169 -11.84 -13.51 24.60
N ARG A 170 -11.25 -12.32 24.42
CA ARG A 170 -11.02 -11.38 25.52
C ARG A 170 -12.34 -10.90 26.15
N ALA A 171 -13.36 -10.65 25.34
CA ALA A 171 -14.68 -10.26 25.84
C ALA A 171 -15.33 -11.39 26.65
N ASP A 172 -15.22 -12.64 26.20
CA ASP A 172 -15.72 -13.82 26.92
C ASP A 172 -14.99 -14.04 28.26
N GLU A 173 -13.68 -13.83 28.29
CA GLU A 173 -12.89 -13.89 29.53
C GLU A 173 -13.34 -12.83 30.54
N LEU A 174 -13.51 -11.58 30.09
CA LEU A 174 -14.00 -10.49 30.93
C LEU A 174 -15.42 -10.78 31.44
N LYS A 175 -16.29 -11.30 30.59
CA LYS A 175 -17.66 -11.69 30.99
C LYS A 175 -17.63 -12.74 32.11
N LYS A 176 -16.85 -13.81 31.93
CA LYS A 176 -16.68 -14.87 32.95
C LYS A 176 -16.13 -14.32 34.27
N GLN A 177 -15.20 -13.37 34.19
CA GLN A 177 -14.63 -12.73 35.38
C GLN A 177 -15.69 -11.88 36.11
N GLN A 178 -16.48 -11.11 35.36
CA GLN A 178 -17.58 -10.32 35.94
C GLN A 178 -18.69 -11.17 36.54
N GLU A 179 -19.07 -12.27 35.87
CA GLU A 179 -20.04 -13.23 36.40
C GLU A 179 -19.58 -13.83 37.73
N LYS A 180 -18.30 -14.21 37.84
CA LYS A 180 -17.72 -14.73 39.09
C LYS A 180 -17.68 -13.66 40.19
N GLN A 181 -17.36 -12.43 39.86
CA GLN A 181 -17.42 -11.31 40.82
C GLN A 181 -18.85 -11.07 41.32
N LEU A 182 -19.82 -11.08 40.40
CA LEU A 182 -21.24 -10.92 40.74
C LEU A 182 -21.74 -12.03 41.68
N GLU A 183 -21.35 -13.29 41.44
CA GLU A 183 -21.69 -14.41 42.31
C GLU A 183 -21.12 -14.25 43.72
N ASN A 184 -19.86 -13.84 43.83
CA ASN A 184 -19.23 -13.55 45.11
C ASN A 184 -19.94 -12.39 45.87
N LEU A 185 -20.28 -11.31 45.18
CA LEU A 185 -21.02 -10.19 45.78
C LEU A 185 -22.43 -10.61 46.24
N LYS A 186 -23.13 -11.46 45.51
CA LYS A 186 -24.43 -12.01 45.90
C LYS A 186 -24.31 -12.81 47.20
N LYS A 187 -23.31 -13.70 47.32
CA LYS A 187 -23.05 -14.45 48.53
C LYS A 187 -22.78 -13.56 49.75
N GLN A 188 -21.95 -12.53 49.55
CA GLN A 188 -21.67 -11.56 50.61
C GLN A 188 -22.93 -10.78 51.04
N ALA A 189 -23.81 -10.40 50.10
CA ALA A 189 -25.05 -9.73 50.37
C ALA A 189 -26.05 -10.63 51.13
N GLU A 190 -26.11 -11.91 50.78
CA GLU A 190 -26.94 -12.90 51.52
C GLU A 190 -26.43 -13.12 52.93
N GLU A 191 -25.12 -13.22 53.13
CA GLU A 191 -24.53 -13.32 54.48
C GLU A 191 -24.78 -12.07 55.29
N ALA A 192 -24.62 -10.88 54.76
CA ALA A 192 -24.87 -9.60 55.46
C ALA A 192 -26.35 -9.47 55.88
N THR A 193 -27.31 -9.98 55.09
CA THR A 193 -28.72 -9.99 55.43
C THR A 193 -29.09 -10.99 56.55
N LYS A 194 -28.32 -12.03 56.75
CA LYS A 194 -28.52 -13.00 57.85
C LYS A 194 -28.05 -12.49 59.22
N TYR A 195 -27.12 -11.53 59.22
CA TYR A 195 -26.57 -10.96 60.47
C TYR A 195 -27.24 -9.64 60.86
N LYS A 196 -28.28 -9.21 60.19
CA LYS A 196 -29.11 -8.07 60.49
C LYS A 196 -30.38 -8.51 61.18
#